data_50cf6da17010a743beefb16745e8a97e
#
_entry.id   50cf6da17010a743beefb16745e8a97e
#
_cell.length_a   1.000
_cell.length_b   1.000
_cell.length_c   1.000
_cell.angle_alpha   90.00
_cell.angle_beta   90.00
_cell.angle_gamma   90.00
#
_symmetry.space_group_name_H-M   'P 1'
#
loop_
_entity.id
_entity.type
_entity.pdbx_description
1 polymer ?
#
loop_
_entity_poly.entity_id
_entity_poly.type
_entity_poly.pdbx_seq_one_letter_code
_entity_poly.pdbx_strand_id
1 'polypeptide(L)' 'IKLDSFLKLTNLCESGGLAKTLIQEGAVMVNGEVETRRGKKLYKGDKISFEGNDFIIGEKWNSTI' A
#
# COMPACT_ATOMS: atom_id res chain seq x y z
N ILE A 1 3.85 -8.48 -2.34
CA ILE A 1 3.53 -7.27 -3.12
C ILE A 1 4.12 -6.04 -2.42
N LYS A 2 4.55 -5.08 -3.18
CA LYS A 2 5.08 -3.85 -2.63
C LYS A 2 3.96 -2.82 -2.42
N LEU A 3 4.18 -1.89 -1.50
CA LEU A 3 3.17 -0.90 -1.15
C LEU A 3 2.68 -0.08 -2.35
N ASP A 4 3.59 0.40 -3.19
CA ASP A 4 3.20 1.18 -4.36
C ASP A 4 2.39 0.34 -5.35
N SER A 5 2.77 -0.92 -5.53
CA SER A 5 2.03 -1.83 -6.40
C SER A 5 0.63 -2.11 -5.84
N PHE A 6 0.52 -2.25 -4.53
CA PHE A 6 -0.77 -2.46 -3.89
C PHE A 6 -1.72 -1.28 -4.15
N LEU A 7 -1.23 -0.06 -4.03
CA LEU A 7 -2.05 1.12 -4.27
C LEU A 7 -2.52 1.20 -5.72
N LYS A 8 -1.69 0.78 -6.66
CA LYS A 8 -2.07 0.75 -8.07
C LYS A 8 -3.10 -0.34 -8.35
N LEU A 9 -2.86 -1.54 -7.84
CA LEU A 9 -3.74 -2.68 -8.09
C LEU A 9 -5.13 -2.51 -7.51
N THR A 10 -5.24 -1.76 -6.42
CA THR A 10 -6.54 -1.50 -5.80
C THR A 10 -7.22 -0.26 -6.36
N ASN A 11 -6.62 0.37 -7.37
CA ASN A 11 -7.14 1.59 -8.00
C ASN A 11 -7.20 2.78 -7.05
N LEU A 12 -6.45 2.74 -5.97
CA LEU A 12 -6.36 3.88 -5.07
C LEU A 12 -5.49 4.99 -5.67
N CYS A 13 -4.57 4.61 -6.55
CA CYS A 13 -3.74 5.55 -7.28
C CYS A 13 -3.74 5.21 -8.76
N GLU A 14 -3.77 6.23 -9.60
CA GLU A 14 -3.81 6.03 -11.04
C GLU A 14 -2.47 5.62 -11.63
N SER A 15 -1.39 6.02 -10.99
CA SER A 15 -0.05 5.74 -11.51
C SER A 15 0.93 5.48 -10.38
N GLY A 16 2.07 4.88 -10.74
CA GLY A 16 3.14 4.66 -9.77
C GLY A 16 3.73 5.96 -9.24
N GLY A 17 3.75 7.00 -10.08
CA GLY A 17 4.25 8.30 -9.65
C GLY A 17 3.38 8.93 -8.57
N LEU A 18 2.06 8.82 -8.72
CA LEU A 18 1.15 9.32 -7.71
C LEU A 18 1.28 8.51 -6.42
N ALA A 19 1.34 7.19 -6.53
CA ALA A 19 1.52 6.34 -5.37
C ALA A 19 2.80 6.69 -4.61
N LYS A 20 3.90 6.90 -5.34
CA LYS A 20 5.17 7.29 -4.75
C LYS A 20 5.02 8.59 -3.96
N THR A 21 4.39 9.59 -4.57
CA THR A 21 4.24 10.90 -3.93
C THR A 21 3.42 10.78 -2.66
N LEU A 22 2.28 10.08 -2.70
CA LEU A 22 1.43 9.93 -1.53
C LEU A 22 2.13 9.19 -0.40
N ILE A 23 2.87 8.14 -0.73
CA ILE A 23 3.60 7.39 0.27
C ILE A 23 4.68 8.27 0.92
N GLN A 24 5.42 9.01 0.12
CA GLN A 24 6.49 9.86 0.64
C GLN A 24 5.96 11.02 1.49
N GLU A 25 4.74 11.45 1.23
CA GLU A 25 4.11 12.51 2.01
C GLU A 25 3.51 12.02 3.33
N GLY A 26 3.55 10.72 3.57
CA GLY A 26 3.02 10.17 4.80
C GLY A 26 1.52 9.94 4.79
N ALA A 27 0.93 9.86 3.61
CA ALA A 27 -0.51 9.65 3.48
C ALA A 27 -0.94 8.20 3.70
N VAL A 28 0.02 7.28 3.74
CA VAL A 28 -0.26 5.85 3.84
C VAL A 28 0.32 5.29 5.13
N MET A 29 -0.45 4.48 5.83
CA MET A 29 0.00 3.83 7.06
C MET A 29 -0.02 2.32 6.87
N VAL A 30 0.94 1.64 7.47
CA VAL A 30 1.01 0.19 7.48
C VAL A 30 1.04 -0.25 8.94
N ASN A 31 0.05 -1.04 9.34
CA ASN A 31 -0.08 -1.51 10.72
C ASN A 31 -0.09 -0.37 11.74
N GLY A 32 -0.73 0.75 11.39
CA GLY A 32 -0.87 1.88 12.28
C GLY A 32 0.30 2.86 12.30
N GLU A 33 1.32 2.61 11.48
CA GLU A 33 2.48 3.49 11.41
C GLU A 33 2.64 4.06 10.02
N VAL A 34 2.99 5.34 9.93
CA VAL A 34 3.22 5.99 8.63
C VAL A 34 4.39 5.30 7.93
N GLU A 35 4.17 4.93 6.68
CA GLU A 35 5.21 4.31 5.87
C GLU A 35 5.53 5.25 4.71
N THR A 36 6.80 5.64 4.60
CA THR A 36 7.23 6.57 3.55
C THR A 36 8.04 5.88 2.45
N ARG A 37 8.26 4.59 2.57
CA ARG A 37 9.03 3.83 1.57
C ARG A 37 8.08 3.13 0.61
N ARG A 38 8.10 3.54 -0.65
CA ARG A 38 7.21 2.93 -1.64
C ARG A 38 7.50 1.45 -1.88
N GLY A 39 8.73 1.04 -1.64
CA GLY A 39 9.14 -0.36 -1.84
C GLY A 39 8.90 -1.25 -0.64
N LYS A 40 8.17 -0.78 0.36
CA LYS A 40 7.85 -1.59 1.52
C LYS A 40 7.12 -2.86 1.11
N LYS A 41 7.67 -4.01 1.45
CA LYS A 41 7.03 -5.30 1.16
C LYS A 41 5.88 -5.52 2.12
N LEU A 42 4.75 -5.94 1.57
CA LEU A 42 3.55 -6.22 2.34
C LEU A 42 3.35 -7.73 2.39
N TYR A 43 2.93 -8.21 3.54
CA TYR A 43 2.71 -9.64 3.76
C TYR A 43 1.27 -9.89 4.20
N LYS A 44 0.85 -11.13 4.10
CA LYS A 44 -0.49 -11.51 4.53
C LYS A 44 -0.73 -11.06 5.97
N GLY A 45 -1.84 -10.38 6.19
CA GLY A 45 -2.20 -9.87 7.51
C GLY A 45 -1.81 -8.43 7.75
N ASP A 46 -1.00 -7.84 6.88
CA ASP A 46 -0.65 -6.43 7.04
C ASP A 46 -1.87 -5.56 6.76
N LYS A 47 -2.03 -4.51 7.57
CA LYS A 47 -3.13 -3.57 7.43
C LYS A 47 -2.62 -2.28 6.81
N ILE A 48 -3.26 -1.89 5.72
CA ILE A 48 -2.90 -0.66 5.00
C ILE A 48 -4.03 0.35 5.24
N SER A 49 -3.68 1.54 5.70
CA SER A 49 -4.65 2.62 5.90
C SER A 49 -4.34 3.77 4.96
N PHE A 50 -5.34 4.22 4.22
CA PHE A 50 -5.19 5.28 3.24
C PHE A 50 -6.51 6.03 3.08
N GLU A 51 -6.47 7.33 3.28
CA GLU A 51 -7.65 8.21 3.15
C GLU A 51 -8.86 7.75 3.97
N GLY A 52 -8.60 7.26 5.17
CA GLY A 52 -9.67 6.82 6.06
C GLY A 52 -10.21 5.43 5.77
N ASN A 53 -9.63 4.73 4.79
CA ASN A 53 -10.00 3.37 4.46
C ASN A 53 -8.92 2.40 4.92
N ASP A 54 -9.34 1.25 5.42
CA ASP A 54 -8.41 0.21 5.86
C ASP A 54 -8.52 -1.01 4.96
N PHE A 55 -7.37 -1.59 4.62
CA PHE A 55 -7.30 -2.78 3.77
C PHE A 55 -6.39 -3.80 4.44
N ILE A 56 -6.76 -5.06 4.37
CA ILE A 56 -5.94 -6.15 4.93
C ILE A 56 -5.38 -6.96 3.77
N ILE A 57 -4.08 -7.21 3.80
CA ILE A 57 -3.42 -8.02 2.78
C ILE A 57 -3.85 -9.48 2.96
N GLY A 58 -4.44 -10.05 1.92
CA GLY A 58 -4.84 -11.44 1.92
C GLY A 58 -3.96 -12.26 1.00
N GLU A 59 -4.29 -13.54 0.87
CA GLU A 59 -3.49 -14.45 0.06
C GLU A 59 -3.43 -14.05 -1.41
N LYS A 60 -4.49 -13.52 -1.94
CA LYS A 60 -4.50 -13.15 -3.36
C LYS A 60 -3.49 -12.05 -3.68
N TRP A 61 -3.10 -11.27 -2.70
CA TRP A 61 -2.11 -10.22 -2.91
C TRP A 61 -0.68 -10.75 -2.84
N ASN A 62 -0.50 -11.93 -2.26
CA ASN A 62 0.82 -12.54 -2.12
C ASN A 62 1.11 -13.56 -3.20
N SER A 63 0.08 -14.22 -3.71
CA SER A 63 0.30 -15.40 -4.53
C SER A 63 0.35 -15.17 -6.01
N THR A 64 -0.14 -14.08 -6.48
CA THR A 64 -0.25 -13.89 -7.89
C THR A 64 0.97 -13.37 -8.53
N ILE A 65 1.85 -13.10 -7.77
CA ILE A 65 2.90 -12.34 -8.35
C ILE A 65 4.17 -13.15 -8.50
#